data_7f57ec455565d8c9ea789e0ad1106251
#
_entry.id   7f57ec455565d8c9ea789e0ad1106251
#
_cell.length_a   1.000
_cell.length_b   1.000
_cell.length_c   1.000
_cell.angle_alpha   90.00
_cell.angle_beta   90.00
_cell.angle_gamma   90.00
#
_symmetry.space_group_name_H-M   'P 1'
#
loop_
_entity.id
_entity.type
_entity.pdbx_description
1 polymer ?
#
loop_
_entity_poly.entity_id
_entity_poly.type
_entity_poly.pdbx_seq_one_letter_code
_entity_poly.pdbx_strand_id
1 'polypeptide(L)'
;PVPLVEHSPERGYYLDFDLPHTCGKVKSFWGVAPVVVRAYAWIMSLGAEGLKEASRVAILNNNYCMKRILDIKGASISFPAHAPRVEQVRYSWQKLKEDTGFGTADVSRRIPDFGTHYWSSHEPWVIPEPFTIEPSESYSREDLDTYCDILKEIARECYEEPEVIRA
;
A
#
# COMPACT_ATOMS: atom_id res chain seq x y z
N PRO A 1 -4.36 28.44 -2.37
CA PRO A 1 -5.77 28.09 -2.38
C PRO A 1 -6.36 28.09 -0.97
N VAL A 2 -7.67 28.27 -0.86
CA VAL A 2 -8.44 28.15 0.38
C VAL A 2 -9.43 26.99 0.25
N PRO A 3 -9.95 26.42 1.39
CA PRO A 3 -9.77 26.89 2.76
C PRO A 3 -8.46 26.42 3.41
N LEU A 4 -8.06 27.10 4.48
CA LEU A 4 -7.13 26.58 5.48
C LEU A 4 -7.87 26.31 6.79
N VAL A 5 -7.29 25.43 7.62
CA VAL A 5 -7.79 25.21 8.98
C VAL A 5 -7.17 26.27 9.89
N GLU A 6 -8.02 27.10 10.46
CA GLU A 6 -7.63 28.13 11.42
C GLU A 6 -8.20 27.80 12.82
N HIS A 7 -7.63 28.41 13.85
CA HIS A 7 -8.08 28.25 15.23
C HIS A 7 -8.25 29.59 15.90
N SER A 8 -9.41 29.80 16.54
CA SER A 8 -9.60 30.91 17.48
C SER A 8 -10.18 30.44 18.79
N PRO A 9 -9.95 31.18 19.90
CA PRO A 9 -10.51 30.83 21.21
C PRO A 9 -12.04 30.74 21.22
N GLU A 10 -12.72 31.57 20.40
CA GLU A 10 -14.18 31.65 20.38
C GLU A 10 -14.81 30.58 19.48
N ARG A 11 -14.14 30.22 18.37
CA ARG A 11 -14.71 29.33 17.32
C ARG A 11 -14.13 27.92 17.34
N GLY A 12 -13.04 27.69 18.08
CA GLY A 12 -12.27 26.47 17.95
C GLY A 12 -11.60 26.36 16.58
N TYR A 13 -11.49 25.14 16.03
CA TYR A 13 -11.00 24.91 14.67
C TYR A 13 -12.11 25.16 13.66
N TYR A 14 -11.80 25.93 12.59
CA TYR A 14 -12.73 26.23 11.51
C TYR A 14 -12.01 26.34 10.16
N LEU A 15 -12.79 26.24 9.07
CA LEU A 15 -12.27 26.45 7.71
C LEU A 15 -12.37 27.92 7.36
N ASP A 16 -11.23 28.56 7.09
CA ASP A 16 -11.17 29.94 6.62
C ASP A 16 -11.01 30.00 5.09
N PHE A 17 -11.91 30.71 4.45
CA PHE A 17 -11.95 30.92 3.00
C PHE A 17 -11.50 32.32 2.60
N ASP A 18 -11.31 33.23 3.54
CA ASP A 18 -11.03 34.66 3.29
C ASP A 18 -9.65 35.05 3.82
N LEU A 19 -8.63 34.39 3.30
CA LEU A 19 -7.25 34.65 3.69
C LEU A 19 -6.58 35.67 2.77
N PRO A 20 -5.75 36.61 3.30
CA PRO A 20 -4.98 37.53 2.48
C PRO A 20 -3.99 36.75 1.59
N HIS A 21 -3.80 37.27 0.39
CA HIS A 21 -2.89 36.67 -0.61
C HIS A 21 -3.28 35.29 -1.13
N THR A 22 -4.51 34.87 -0.93
CA THR A 22 -4.99 33.61 -1.51
C THR A 22 -5.33 33.75 -3.00
N CYS A 23 -5.10 32.68 -3.76
CA CYS A 23 -5.61 32.57 -5.14
C CYS A 23 -7.08 32.13 -5.20
N GLY A 24 -7.75 32.08 -4.06
CA GLY A 24 -9.14 31.66 -3.96
C GLY A 24 -9.31 30.13 -3.89
N LYS A 25 -10.56 29.70 -4.02
CA LYS A 25 -10.94 28.28 -3.98
C LYS A 25 -10.61 27.60 -5.31
N VAL A 26 -9.63 26.71 -5.29
CA VAL A 26 -9.25 25.90 -6.46
C VAL A 26 -10.03 24.59 -6.43
N LYS A 27 -10.90 24.43 -7.43
CA LYS A 27 -11.68 23.18 -7.63
C LYS A 27 -12.04 23.05 -9.12
N SER A 28 -12.29 21.83 -9.56
CA SER A 28 -12.95 21.60 -10.83
C SER A 28 -14.41 22.09 -10.75
N PHE A 29 -14.97 22.55 -11.88
CA PHE A 29 -16.26 23.26 -11.92
C PHE A 29 -17.41 22.49 -11.26
N TRP A 30 -17.65 21.24 -11.69
CA TRP A 30 -18.64 20.33 -11.10
C TRP A 30 -18.03 19.09 -10.40
N GLY A 31 -16.72 19.13 -10.17
CA GLY A 31 -15.97 17.95 -9.72
C GLY A 31 -15.56 17.05 -10.90
N VAL A 32 -15.02 15.89 -10.58
CA VAL A 32 -14.58 14.90 -11.58
C VAL A 32 -15.75 13.96 -11.88
N ALA A 33 -16.68 14.40 -12.72
CA ALA A 33 -17.92 13.68 -13.02
C ALA A 33 -17.70 12.19 -13.43
N PRO A 34 -16.71 11.81 -14.28
CA PRO A 34 -16.46 10.42 -14.62
C PRO A 34 -16.11 9.56 -13.40
N VAL A 35 -15.38 10.10 -12.42
CA VAL A 35 -15.03 9.37 -11.18
C VAL A 35 -16.29 9.15 -10.33
N VAL A 36 -17.13 10.18 -10.22
CA VAL A 36 -18.40 10.07 -9.47
C VAL A 36 -19.32 9.02 -10.11
N VAL A 37 -19.47 9.04 -11.43
CA VAL A 37 -20.29 8.06 -12.16
C VAL A 37 -19.76 6.64 -11.97
N ARG A 38 -18.45 6.44 -12.04
CA ARG A 38 -17.82 5.13 -11.79
C ARG A 38 -18.05 4.65 -10.37
N ALA A 39 -17.85 5.51 -9.37
CA ALA A 39 -18.12 5.17 -7.97
C ALA A 39 -19.60 4.82 -7.74
N TYR A 40 -20.51 5.59 -8.34
CA TYR A 40 -21.94 5.31 -8.27
C TYR A 40 -22.29 3.94 -8.88
N ALA A 41 -21.80 3.65 -10.09
CA ALA A 41 -22.03 2.37 -10.75
C ALA A 41 -21.50 1.19 -9.93
N TRP A 42 -20.29 1.32 -9.36
CA TRP A 42 -19.70 0.31 -8.49
C TRP A 42 -20.52 0.07 -7.22
N ILE A 43 -20.91 1.13 -6.52
CA ILE A 43 -21.74 1.05 -5.32
C ILE A 43 -23.09 0.39 -5.64
N MET A 44 -23.72 0.78 -6.75
CA MET A 44 -25.02 0.23 -7.17
C MET A 44 -24.91 -1.24 -7.57
N SER A 45 -23.79 -1.66 -8.16
CA SER A 45 -23.58 -3.06 -8.55
C SER A 45 -23.39 -3.99 -7.36
N LEU A 46 -22.75 -3.52 -6.29
CA LEU A 46 -22.45 -4.31 -5.10
C LEU A 46 -23.59 -4.26 -4.06
N GLY A 47 -24.25 -3.11 -3.93
CA GLY A 47 -25.18 -2.87 -2.83
C GLY A 47 -24.50 -2.91 -1.45
N ALA A 48 -25.29 -2.81 -0.39
CA ALA A 48 -24.76 -2.75 0.97
C ALA A 48 -24.04 -4.03 1.40
N GLU A 49 -24.56 -5.18 1.03
CA GLU A 49 -23.96 -6.47 1.41
C GLU A 49 -22.68 -6.75 0.61
N GLY A 50 -22.65 -6.44 -0.69
CA GLY A 50 -21.45 -6.57 -1.50
C GLY A 50 -20.31 -5.66 -1.04
N LEU A 51 -20.61 -4.43 -0.61
CA LEU A 51 -19.60 -3.52 -0.03
C LEU A 51 -19.01 -4.05 1.28
N LYS A 52 -19.84 -4.64 2.14
CA LYS A 52 -19.37 -5.30 3.37
C LYS A 52 -18.47 -6.49 3.05
N GLU A 53 -18.86 -7.29 2.08
CA GLU A 53 -18.09 -8.48 1.68
C GLU A 53 -16.76 -8.07 1.03
N ALA A 54 -16.74 -7.10 0.13
CA ALA A 54 -15.51 -6.54 -0.45
C ALA A 54 -14.53 -6.11 0.65
N SER A 55 -15.02 -5.39 1.67
CA SER A 55 -14.18 -4.96 2.80
C SER A 55 -13.65 -6.14 3.62
N ARG A 56 -14.46 -7.15 3.88
CA ARG A 56 -14.05 -8.36 4.62
C ARG A 56 -12.98 -9.13 3.87
N VAL A 57 -13.18 -9.33 2.56
CA VAL A 57 -12.22 -10.03 1.70
C VAL A 57 -10.89 -9.27 1.62
N ALA A 58 -10.94 -7.94 1.45
CA ALA A 58 -9.71 -7.12 1.44
C ALA A 58 -8.92 -7.25 2.75
N ILE A 59 -9.61 -7.20 3.91
CA ILE A 59 -8.97 -7.42 5.22
C ILE A 59 -8.37 -8.82 5.33
N LEU A 60 -9.10 -9.84 4.88
CA LEU A 60 -8.62 -11.22 4.89
C LEU A 60 -7.37 -11.37 4.02
N ASN A 61 -7.41 -10.89 2.79
CA ASN A 61 -6.30 -10.94 1.83
C ASN A 61 -5.05 -10.26 2.39
N ASN A 62 -5.21 -9.07 2.98
CA ASN A 62 -4.11 -8.31 3.56
C ASN A 62 -3.44 -9.09 4.72
N ASN A 63 -4.21 -9.66 5.63
CA ASN A 63 -3.67 -10.43 6.76
C ASN A 63 -3.11 -11.80 6.32
N TYR A 64 -3.68 -12.40 5.29
CA TYR A 64 -3.14 -13.60 4.66
C TYR A 64 -1.75 -13.35 4.07
N CYS A 65 -1.59 -12.29 3.26
CA CYS A 65 -0.29 -11.87 2.74
C CYS A 65 0.70 -11.56 3.86
N MET A 66 0.26 -10.83 4.90
CA MET A 66 1.12 -10.51 6.05
C MET A 66 1.72 -11.77 6.67
N LYS A 67 0.92 -12.80 6.90
CA LYS A 67 1.39 -14.07 7.45
C LYS A 67 2.42 -14.73 6.53
N ARG A 68 2.15 -14.79 5.22
CA ARG A 68 3.04 -15.39 4.23
C ARG A 68 4.38 -14.65 4.11
N ILE A 69 4.33 -13.31 4.06
CA ILE A 69 5.52 -12.48 3.88
C ILE A 69 6.41 -12.50 5.12
N LEU A 70 5.84 -12.58 6.33
CA LEU A 70 6.63 -12.66 7.55
C LEU A 70 7.38 -14.02 7.73
N ASP A 71 7.01 -15.04 6.96
CA ASP A 71 7.75 -16.29 6.87
C ASP A 71 8.96 -16.20 5.92
N ILE A 72 9.12 -15.08 5.19
CA ILE A 72 10.24 -14.87 4.27
C ILE A 72 11.46 -14.39 5.05
N LYS A 73 12.60 -15.05 4.88
CA LYS A 73 13.87 -14.64 5.47
C LYS A 73 14.26 -13.24 5.03
N GLY A 74 14.52 -12.36 5.97
CA GLY A 74 14.89 -10.96 5.70
C GLY A 74 13.73 -9.98 5.66
N ALA A 75 12.47 -10.46 5.58
CA ALA A 75 11.29 -9.61 5.70
C ALA A 75 10.90 -9.35 7.15
N SER A 76 10.40 -8.15 7.44
CA SER A 76 9.93 -7.77 8.77
C SER A 76 8.82 -6.71 8.70
N ILE A 77 8.21 -6.41 9.85
CA ILE A 77 7.30 -5.27 10.04
C ILE A 77 7.69 -4.51 11.30
N SER A 78 7.44 -3.19 11.29
CA SER A 78 7.78 -2.30 12.41
C SER A 78 6.77 -2.34 13.56
N PHE A 79 5.63 -2.99 13.39
CA PHE A 79 4.54 -3.06 14.37
C PHE A 79 4.25 -4.50 14.78
N PRO A 80 3.62 -4.75 15.95
CA PRO A 80 3.34 -6.10 16.43
C PRO A 80 2.61 -6.96 15.40
N ALA A 81 3.18 -8.12 15.05
CA ALA A 81 2.64 -9.03 14.04
C ALA A 81 1.32 -9.70 14.44
N HIS A 82 1.02 -9.76 15.73
CA HIS A 82 -0.21 -10.37 16.24
C HIS A 82 -1.47 -9.51 16.05
N ALA A 83 -1.30 -8.22 15.73
CA ALA A 83 -2.43 -7.32 15.52
C ALA A 83 -2.88 -7.36 14.05
N PRO A 84 -4.15 -7.70 13.76
CA PRO A 84 -4.68 -7.65 12.40
C PRO A 84 -4.56 -6.26 11.78
N ARG A 85 -4.37 -6.21 10.48
CA ARG A 85 -4.32 -4.97 9.69
C ARG A 85 -5.60 -4.81 8.89
N VAL A 86 -6.08 -3.58 8.80
CA VAL A 86 -7.35 -3.28 8.11
C VAL A 86 -7.12 -3.10 6.62
N GLU A 87 -6.16 -2.27 6.24
CA GLU A 87 -5.99 -1.81 4.87
C GLU A 87 -4.69 -2.31 4.25
N GLN A 88 -3.57 -2.01 4.87
CA GLN A 88 -2.25 -2.22 4.33
C GLN A 88 -1.27 -2.72 5.39
N VAL A 89 -0.19 -3.34 4.93
CA VAL A 89 0.94 -3.66 5.79
C VAL A 89 2.20 -3.00 5.26
N ARG A 90 2.90 -2.31 6.15
CA ARG A 90 4.20 -1.69 5.88
C ARG A 90 5.29 -2.62 6.34
N TYR A 91 5.96 -3.21 5.36
CA TYR A 91 7.05 -4.15 5.56
C TYR A 91 8.41 -3.46 5.45
N SER A 92 9.46 -4.18 5.78
CA SER A 92 10.85 -3.75 5.65
C SER A 92 11.73 -4.89 5.18
N TRP A 93 12.60 -4.60 4.21
CA TRP A 93 13.71 -5.46 3.78
C TRP A 93 15.02 -5.09 4.46
N GLN A 94 15.01 -4.35 5.57
CA GLN A 94 16.24 -3.92 6.24
C GLN A 94 17.13 -5.10 6.60
N LYS A 95 16.57 -6.16 7.16
CA LYS A 95 17.33 -7.36 7.53
C LYS A 95 17.95 -8.05 6.32
N LEU A 96 17.22 -8.12 5.20
CA LEU A 96 17.76 -8.63 3.94
C LEU A 96 18.97 -7.79 3.50
N LYS A 97 18.86 -6.46 3.56
CA LYS A 97 19.93 -5.55 3.18
C LYS A 97 21.15 -5.65 4.08
N GLU A 98 20.95 -5.75 5.38
CA GLU A 98 22.02 -5.94 6.35
C GLU A 98 22.80 -7.24 6.10
N ASP A 99 22.09 -8.31 5.74
CA ASP A 99 22.69 -9.62 5.53
C ASP A 99 23.36 -9.78 4.15
N THR A 100 22.81 -9.15 3.11
CA THR A 100 23.18 -9.44 1.71
C THR A 100 23.68 -8.22 0.92
N GLY A 101 23.37 -7.02 1.38
CA GLY A 101 23.59 -5.76 0.66
C GLY A 101 22.46 -5.38 -0.30
N PHE A 102 21.48 -6.26 -0.56
CA PHE A 102 20.34 -6.01 -1.43
C PHE A 102 19.12 -5.58 -0.60
N GLY A 103 18.40 -4.56 -1.08
CA GLY A 103 17.26 -3.99 -0.39
C GLY A 103 16.03 -3.82 -1.29
N THR A 104 15.12 -2.95 -0.86
CA THR A 104 13.86 -2.70 -1.55
C THR A 104 14.03 -2.39 -3.04
N ALA A 105 14.99 -1.56 -3.41
CA ALA A 105 15.25 -1.20 -4.80
C ALA A 105 15.65 -2.40 -5.68
N ASP A 106 16.41 -3.33 -5.11
CA ASP A 106 16.85 -4.53 -5.83
C ASP A 106 15.69 -5.51 -5.99
N VAL A 107 14.93 -5.76 -4.92
CA VAL A 107 13.72 -6.58 -4.96
C VAL A 107 12.71 -6.03 -5.97
N SER A 108 12.45 -4.72 -5.95
CA SER A 108 11.47 -4.09 -6.86
C SER A 108 11.88 -4.20 -8.33
N ARG A 109 13.19 -4.15 -8.64
CA ARG A 109 13.70 -4.34 -10.01
C ARG A 109 13.59 -5.79 -10.49
N ARG A 110 13.74 -6.75 -9.58
CA ARG A 110 13.71 -8.18 -9.91
C ARG A 110 12.30 -8.71 -10.14
N ILE A 111 11.27 -8.15 -9.50
CA ILE A 111 9.88 -8.63 -9.61
C ILE A 111 9.36 -8.70 -11.07
N PRO A 112 9.59 -7.71 -11.96
CA PRO A 112 9.16 -7.78 -13.35
C PRO A 112 9.69 -9.00 -14.13
N ASP A 113 10.84 -9.54 -13.77
CA ASP A 113 11.40 -10.73 -14.43
C ASP A 113 10.55 -11.99 -14.21
N PHE A 114 9.72 -11.98 -13.18
CA PHE A 114 8.71 -13.02 -12.91
C PHE A 114 7.35 -12.76 -13.62
N GLY A 115 7.29 -11.76 -14.51
CA GLY A 115 6.11 -11.45 -15.28
C GLY A 115 5.01 -10.72 -14.52
N THR A 116 5.31 -10.17 -13.36
CA THR A 116 4.39 -9.36 -12.56
C THR A 116 4.95 -7.97 -12.27
N HIS A 117 4.11 -7.07 -11.80
CA HIS A 117 4.56 -5.74 -11.38
C HIS A 117 4.75 -5.68 -9.85
N TYR A 118 5.50 -4.72 -9.40
CA TYR A 118 5.68 -4.43 -7.98
C TYR A 118 4.40 -3.84 -7.39
N TRP A 119 3.83 -4.50 -6.39
CA TRP A 119 2.54 -4.11 -5.79
C TRP A 119 2.64 -3.03 -4.71
N SER A 120 3.85 -2.53 -4.41
CA SER A 120 3.97 -1.51 -3.39
C SER A 120 3.26 -0.22 -3.80
N SER A 121 2.31 0.21 -2.99
CA SER A 121 1.54 1.42 -3.22
C SER A 121 2.35 2.68 -2.87
N HIS A 122 3.21 2.59 -1.87
CA HIS A 122 4.12 3.65 -1.44
C HIS A 122 5.20 3.11 -0.50
N GLU A 123 6.28 3.85 -0.37
CA GLU A 123 7.44 3.49 0.43
C GLU A 123 7.67 4.55 1.51
N PRO A 124 7.11 4.38 2.72
CA PRO A 124 7.22 5.38 3.77
C PRO A 124 8.67 5.45 4.29
N TRP A 125 9.37 6.51 3.97
CA TRP A 125 10.77 6.75 4.30
C TRP A 125 11.13 6.64 5.80
N VAL A 126 10.13 6.69 6.69
CA VAL A 126 10.30 6.47 8.14
C VAL A 126 10.60 5.01 8.50
N ILE A 127 10.40 4.09 7.56
CA ILE A 127 10.72 2.67 7.70
C ILE A 127 11.94 2.40 6.81
N PRO A 128 13.03 1.84 7.34
CA PRO A 128 14.19 1.52 6.51
C PRO A 128 13.86 0.38 5.55
N GLU A 129 14.35 0.49 4.30
CA GLU A 129 14.08 -0.46 3.21
C GLU A 129 12.58 -0.83 3.12
N PRO A 130 11.69 0.18 2.97
CA PRO A 130 10.26 -0.03 3.10
C PRO A 130 9.63 -0.65 1.86
N PHE A 131 8.54 -1.38 2.04
CA PHE A 131 7.56 -1.68 1.01
C PHE A 131 6.18 -1.85 1.64
N THR A 132 5.15 -1.45 0.90
CA THR A 132 3.77 -1.47 1.39
C THR A 132 2.90 -2.23 0.41
N ILE A 133 2.19 -3.24 0.90
CA ILE A 133 1.27 -4.04 0.09
C ILE A 133 -0.16 -3.82 0.58
N GLU A 134 -1.06 -3.60 -0.37
CA GLU A 134 -2.49 -3.34 -0.16
C GLU A 134 -3.32 -4.29 -1.05
N PRO A 135 -3.37 -5.59 -0.75
CA PRO A 135 -4.19 -6.50 -1.53
C PRO A 135 -5.68 -6.20 -1.33
N SER A 136 -6.37 -5.94 -2.42
CA SER A 136 -7.80 -5.69 -2.42
C SER A 136 -8.62 -6.98 -2.52
N GLU A 137 -9.94 -6.85 -2.53
CA GLU A 137 -10.88 -7.94 -2.78
C GLU A 137 -10.79 -8.53 -4.19
N SER A 138 -10.15 -7.82 -5.11
CA SER A 138 -10.03 -8.22 -6.52
C SER A 138 -9.00 -9.34 -6.75
N TYR A 139 -8.13 -9.58 -5.79
CA TYR A 139 -7.12 -10.63 -5.90
C TYR A 139 -7.64 -11.97 -5.41
N SER A 140 -7.44 -13.01 -6.22
CA SER A 140 -7.68 -14.38 -5.81
C SER A 140 -6.60 -14.87 -4.82
N ARG A 141 -6.88 -15.95 -4.11
CA ARG A 141 -5.87 -16.60 -3.28
C ARG A 141 -4.64 -17.02 -4.08
N GLU A 142 -4.85 -17.49 -5.31
CA GLU A 142 -3.77 -17.94 -6.22
C GLU A 142 -2.86 -16.76 -6.60
N ASP A 143 -3.42 -15.58 -6.88
CA ASP A 143 -2.65 -14.36 -7.15
C ASP A 143 -1.79 -13.98 -5.95
N LEU A 144 -2.37 -14.04 -4.74
CA LEU A 144 -1.66 -13.72 -3.50
C LEU A 144 -0.54 -14.73 -3.21
N ASP A 145 -0.80 -16.02 -3.41
CA ASP A 145 0.18 -17.08 -3.24
C ASP A 145 1.34 -16.89 -4.22
N THR A 146 1.04 -16.68 -5.49
CA THR A 146 2.04 -16.43 -6.55
C THR A 146 2.92 -15.24 -6.20
N TYR A 147 2.33 -14.11 -5.80
CA TYR A 147 3.10 -12.92 -5.44
C TYR A 147 4.00 -13.13 -4.22
N CYS A 148 3.49 -13.79 -3.19
CA CYS A 148 4.28 -14.11 -2.00
C CYS A 148 5.43 -15.08 -2.32
N ASP A 149 5.20 -16.05 -3.21
CA ASP A 149 6.24 -17.00 -3.64
C ASP A 149 7.32 -16.32 -4.49
N ILE A 150 6.96 -15.36 -5.33
CA ILE A 150 7.93 -14.50 -6.04
C ILE A 150 8.80 -13.73 -5.05
N LEU A 151 8.23 -13.08 -4.05
CA LEU A 151 9.01 -12.36 -3.03
C LEU A 151 9.95 -13.29 -2.27
N LYS A 152 9.48 -14.50 -1.96
CA LYS A 152 10.28 -15.53 -1.28
C LYS A 152 11.44 -15.99 -2.15
N GLU A 153 11.20 -16.20 -3.44
CA GLU A 153 12.26 -16.62 -4.39
C GLU A 153 13.31 -15.52 -4.55
N ILE A 154 12.89 -14.26 -4.73
CA ILE A 154 13.83 -13.13 -4.84
C ILE A 154 14.67 -13.00 -3.55
N ALA A 155 14.05 -13.16 -2.38
CA ALA A 155 14.81 -13.17 -1.13
C ALA A 155 15.82 -14.31 -1.09
N ARG A 156 15.45 -15.53 -1.56
CA ARG A 156 16.39 -16.66 -1.69
C ARG A 156 17.56 -16.32 -2.63
N GLU A 157 17.27 -15.77 -3.82
CA GLU A 157 18.30 -15.33 -4.77
C GLU A 157 19.26 -14.32 -4.12
N CYS A 158 18.75 -13.35 -3.34
CA CYS A 158 19.60 -12.40 -2.63
C CYS A 158 20.61 -13.08 -1.69
N TYR A 159 20.22 -14.17 -1.02
CA TYR A 159 21.10 -14.89 -0.11
C TYR A 159 22.00 -15.90 -0.79
N GLU A 160 21.54 -16.57 -1.85
CA GLU A 160 22.17 -17.78 -2.40
C GLU A 160 22.76 -17.56 -3.80
N GLU A 161 22.19 -16.63 -4.60
CA GLU A 161 22.56 -16.39 -6.00
C GLU A 161 22.69 -14.89 -6.31
N PRO A 162 23.55 -14.15 -5.57
CA PRO A 162 23.62 -12.68 -5.65
C PRO A 162 23.97 -12.13 -7.04
N GLU A 163 24.57 -12.93 -7.91
CA GLU A 163 24.87 -12.56 -9.31
C GLU A 163 23.61 -12.38 -10.14
N VAL A 164 22.53 -13.13 -9.85
CA VAL A 164 21.24 -13.00 -10.54
C VAL A 164 20.59 -11.64 -10.26
N ILE A 165 20.75 -11.14 -9.03
CA ILE A 165 20.21 -9.84 -8.63
C ILE A 165 21.02 -8.68 -9.24
N ARG A 166 22.32 -8.90 -9.54
CA ARG A 166 23.20 -7.88 -10.11
C ARG A 166 23.11 -7.77 -11.64
N ALA A 167 22.62 -8.80 -12.30
CA ALA A 167 22.50 -8.86 -13.76
C ALA A 167 21.43 -7.90 -14.29
#